data_f1b88e624bea1bf335b3e5a26731a40e
#
_entry.id   f1b88e624bea1bf335b3e5a26731a40e
#
_cell.length_a   1.000
_cell.length_b   1.000
_cell.length_c   1.000
_cell.angle_alpha   90.00
_cell.angle_beta   90.00
_cell.angle_gamma   90.00
#
_symmetry.space_group_name_H-M   'P 1'
#
loop_
_entity.id
_entity.type
_entity.pdbx_description
1 polymer ?
#
loop_
_entity_poly.entity_id
_entity_poly.type
_entity_poly.pdbx_seq_one_letter_code
_entity_poly.pdbx_strand_id
1 'polypeptide(L)'
;GLFDIALEVREASYQKGVASNARVNEAYRLHLLGQNLAMERERQRAALMEWGHGILAAFYQNVASNELPRLWKSEFGLWLNHKAHILFERQPKLELIKQLVSRIDVELVPVLERASFGDRSQISDAAGKIEEELSAIKFLLNSIFEAHIEVESGRDPLTQLLTRRFMPSVLMREIQLQKMSGAAG
;
A
#
# COMPACT_ATOMS: atom_id res chain seq x y z
N GLY A 1 -1.71 35.77 35.02
CA GLY A 1 -3.14 35.54 34.95
C GLY A 1 -3.49 34.04 34.92
N LEU A 2 -4.74 33.76 35.00
CA LEU A 2 -5.29 32.40 34.94
C LEU A 2 -4.88 31.66 33.65
N PHE A 3 -4.69 32.39 32.57
CA PHE A 3 -4.23 31.85 31.28
C PHE A 3 -2.77 31.41 31.29
N ASP A 4 -1.90 32.12 31.98
CA ASP A 4 -0.49 31.76 32.07
C ASP A 4 -0.25 30.52 32.91
N ILE A 5 -1.01 30.37 34.00
CA ILE A 5 -0.98 29.20 34.86
C ILE A 5 -1.54 27.96 34.09
N ALA A 6 -2.59 28.12 33.32
CA ALA A 6 -3.16 27.07 32.48
C ALA A 6 -2.21 26.63 31.36
N LEU A 7 -1.43 27.58 30.80
CA LEU A 7 -0.41 27.27 29.79
C LEU A 7 0.80 26.56 30.40
N GLU A 8 1.26 26.95 31.57
CA GLU A 8 2.36 26.28 32.29
C GLU A 8 1.97 24.87 32.74
N VAL A 9 0.76 24.68 33.26
CA VAL A 9 0.23 23.36 33.61
C VAL A 9 0.05 22.51 32.37
N ARG A 10 -0.35 23.08 31.24
CA ARG A 10 -0.44 22.37 29.96
C ARG A 10 0.93 21.94 29.44
N GLU A 11 1.95 22.79 29.52
CA GLU A 11 3.31 22.46 29.10
C GLU A 11 3.95 21.39 30.00
N ALA A 12 3.82 21.50 31.30
CA ALA A 12 4.33 20.51 32.24
C ALA A 12 3.59 19.17 32.13
N SER A 13 2.26 19.20 31.96
CA SER A 13 1.41 18.05 31.67
C SER A 13 1.70 17.47 30.30
N TYR A 14 2.00 18.31 29.31
CA TYR A 14 2.38 17.91 27.96
C TYR A 14 3.74 17.21 27.95
N GLN A 15 4.73 17.71 28.66
CA GLN A 15 6.06 17.10 28.74
C GLN A 15 6.06 15.79 29.53
N LYS A 16 5.28 15.67 30.59
CA LYS A 16 5.10 14.39 31.33
C LYS A 16 4.22 13.40 30.59
N GLY A 17 3.20 13.89 29.88
CA GLY A 17 2.28 13.08 29.11
C GLY A 17 2.86 12.61 27.79
N VAL A 18 3.84 13.32 27.21
CA VAL A 18 4.47 12.96 25.93
C VAL A 18 5.22 11.63 26.01
N ALA A 19 5.86 11.30 27.13
CA ALA A 19 6.57 10.04 27.30
C ALA A 19 5.65 8.83 27.54
N SER A 20 4.53 8.98 28.27
CA SER A 20 3.57 7.89 28.51
C SER A 20 2.47 7.82 27.45
N ASN A 21 1.98 8.98 26.96
CA ASN A 21 0.99 9.05 25.88
C ASN A 21 1.57 8.74 24.51
N ALA A 22 2.87 8.97 24.28
CA ALA A 22 3.54 8.59 23.03
C ALA A 22 3.48 7.08 22.79
N ARG A 23 3.63 6.27 23.83
CA ARG A 23 3.52 4.80 23.72
C ARG A 23 2.09 4.33 23.44
N VAL A 24 1.11 4.91 24.11
CA VAL A 24 -0.31 4.57 23.92
C VAL A 24 -0.78 5.07 22.54
N ASN A 25 -0.38 6.28 22.14
CA ASN A 25 -0.69 6.84 20.82
C ASN A 25 -0.03 6.07 19.69
N GLU A 26 1.19 5.59 19.89
CA GLU A 26 1.88 4.76 18.90
C GLU A 26 1.23 3.39 18.76
N ALA A 27 0.83 2.75 19.87
CA ALA A 27 0.07 1.49 19.85
C ALA A 27 -1.28 1.66 19.13
N TYR A 28 -1.97 2.76 19.37
CA TYR A 28 -3.23 3.11 18.72
C TYR A 28 -3.04 3.44 17.24
N ARG A 29 -1.99 4.17 16.89
CA ARG A 29 -1.58 4.41 15.49
C ARG A 29 -1.29 3.12 14.76
N LEU A 30 -0.55 2.21 15.38
CA LEU A 30 -0.23 0.91 14.78
C LEU A 30 -1.47 0.06 14.55
N HIS A 31 -2.42 0.09 15.48
CA HIS A 31 -3.69 -0.60 15.31
C HIS A 31 -4.57 -0.01 14.19
N LEU A 32 -4.67 1.32 14.13
CA LEU A 32 -5.36 2.04 13.06
C LEU A 32 -4.66 1.86 11.70
N LEU A 33 -3.32 1.86 11.69
CA LEU A 33 -2.53 1.64 10.49
C LEU A 33 -2.80 0.26 9.89
N GLY A 34 -2.93 -0.78 10.71
CA GLY A 34 -3.26 -2.12 10.22
C GLY A 34 -4.59 -2.20 9.49
N GLN A 35 -5.63 -1.53 10.01
CA GLN A 35 -6.94 -1.44 9.36
C GLN A 35 -6.90 -0.53 8.13
N ASN A 36 -6.21 0.61 8.21
CA ASN A 36 -6.07 1.56 7.11
C ASN A 36 -5.19 1.02 5.98
N LEU A 37 -4.21 0.18 6.28
CA LEU A 37 -3.35 -0.45 5.28
C LEU A 37 -4.13 -1.36 4.34
N ALA A 38 -5.07 -2.15 4.87
CA ALA A 38 -5.92 -2.99 4.03
C ALA A 38 -6.79 -2.16 3.09
N MET A 39 -7.33 -1.05 3.57
CA MET A 39 -8.10 -0.10 2.76
C MET A 39 -7.21 0.60 1.72
N GLU A 40 -6.01 1.00 2.11
CA GLU A 40 -5.06 1.65 1.22
C GLU A 40 -4.60 0.71 0.10
N ARG A 41 -4.38 -0.57 0.43
CA ARG A 41 -4.08 -1.60 -0.58
C ARG A 41 -5.18 -1.66 -1.63
N GLU A 42 -6.43 -1.72 -1.22
CA GLU A 42 -7.57 -1.77 -2.15
C GLU A 42 -7.70 -0.49 -2.98
N ARG A 43 -7.44 0.67 -2.37
CA ARG A 43 -7.42 1.95 -3.07
C ARG A 43 -6.36 1.97 -4.17
N GLN A 44 -5.15 1.52 -3.86
CA GLN A 44 -4.05 1.51 -4.83
C GLN A 44 -4.24 0.47 -5.93
N ARG A 45 -4.80 -0.68 -5.60
CA ARG A 45 -5.20 -1.67 -6.60
C ARG A 45 -6.25 -1.11 -7.56
N ALA A 46 -7.26 -0.44 -7.03
CA ALA A 46 -8.29 0.21 -7.84
C ALA A 46 -7.72 1.30 -8.73
N ALA A 47 -6.83 2.14 -8.21
CA ALA A 47 -6.15 3.18 -8.98
C ALA A 47 -5.32 2.60 -10.13
N LEU A 48 -4.63 1.50 -9.88
CA LEU A 48 -3.84 0.81 -10.89
C LEU A 48 -4.73 0.22 -12.00
N MET A 49 -5.84 -0.41 -11.63
CA MET A 49 -6.82 -0.94 -12.58
C MET A 49 -7.49 0.17 -13.39
N GLU A 50 -7.82 1.28 -12.75
CA GLU A 50 -8.42 2.45 -13.40
C GLU A 50 -7.47 3.03 -14.46
N TRP A 51 -6.19 3.16 -14.14
CA TRP A 51 -5.21 3.58 -15.13
C TRP A 51 -5.13 2.61 -16.30
N GLY A 52 -5.10 1.30 -16.04
CA GLY A 52 -5.05 0.27 -17.09
C GLY A 52 -6.23 0.33 -18.03
N HIS A 53 -7.44 0.51 -17.51
CA HIS A 53 -8.64 0.72 -18.33
C HIS A 53 -8.58 2.05 -19.06
N GLY A 54 -8.09 3.10 -18.43
CA GLY A 54 -7.98 4.44 -18.99
C GLY A 54 -7.04 4.51 -20.18
N ILE A 55 -5.90 3.82 -20.13
CA ILE A 55 -4.95 3.83 -21.24
C ILE A 55 -5.52 3.09 -22.46
N LEU A 56 -6.22 1.98 -22.26
CA LEU A 56 -6.88 1.27 -23.37
C LEU A 56 -7.99 2.11 -23.96
N ALA A 57 -8.82 2.74 -23.13
CA ALA A 57 -9.87 3.64 -23.59
C ALA A 57 -9.31 4.83 -24.38
N ALA A 58 -8.26 5.46 -23.88
CA ALA A 58 -7.60 6.57 -24.56
C ALA A 58 -7.01 6.15 -25.91
N PHE A 59 -6.44 4.96 -25.97
CA PHE A 59 -5.90 4.40 -27.21
C PHE A 59 -7.00 4.17 -28.24
N TYR A 60 -8.13 3.56 -27.85
CA TYR A 60 -9.25 3.26 -28.76
C TYR A 60 -10.05 4.50 -29.17
N GLN A 61 -10.13 5.49 -28.34
CA GLN A 61 -10.84 6.74 -28.62
C GLN A 61 -10.09 7.67 -29.57
N ASN A 62 -8.86 7.31 -29.94
CA ASN A 62 -8.05 8.09 -30.87
C ASN A 62 -8.04 9.58 -30.49
N VAL A 63 -7.79 9.87 -29.22
CA VAL A 63 -7.67 11.24 -28.74
C VAL A 63 -6.57 11.92 -29.56
N ALA A 64 -6.88 13.04 -30.18
CA ALA A 64 -6.03 13.74 -31.10
C ALA A 64 -4.69 14.24 -30.52
N SER A 65 -4.47 14.05 -29.24
CA SER A 65 -3.17 14.22 -28.63
C SER A 65 -2.45 12.87 -28.65
N ASN A 66 -1.32 12.82 -29.32
CA ASN A 66 -0.44 11.66 -29.37
C ASN A 66 0.14 11.28 -28.00
N GLU A 67 -0.39 11.84 -26.93
CA GLU A 67 0.07 11.59 -25.56
C GLU A 67 -0.93 10.71 -24.81
N LEU A 68 -0.51 9.48 -24.52
CA LEU A 68 -1.25 8.58 -23.65
C LEU A 68 -0.92 8.88 -22.19
N PRO A 69 -1.84 8.57 -21.24
CA PRO A 69 -1.59 8.81 -19.83
C PRO A 69 -0.43 7.95 -19.31
N ARG A 70 0.48 8.57 -18.58
CA ARG A 70 1.61 7.89 -17.93
C ARG A 70 1.22 7.35 -16.55
N LEU A 71 1.69 6.17 -16.25
CA LEU A 71 1.39 5.52 -14.95
C LEU A 71 1.99 6.30 -13.77
N TRP A 72 3.19 6.83 -13.93
CA TRP A 72 3.85 7.59 -12.86
C TRP A 72 3.15 8.92 -12.52
N LYS A 73 2.38 9.47 -13.44
CA LYS A 73 1.54 10.66 -13.21
C LYS A 73 0.15 10.34 -12.70
N SER A 74 -0.23 9.07 -12.70
CA SER A 74 -1.52 8.60 -12.18
C SER A 74 -1.59 8.70 -10.66
N GLU A 75 -2.77 8.53 -10.12
CA GLU A 75 -2.98 8.47 -8.67
C GLU A 75 -2.08 7.43 -8.01
N PHE A 76 -1.94 6.26 -8.60
CA PHE A 76 -1.03 5.23 -8.14
C PHE A 76 0.44 5.67 -8.17
N GLY A 77 0.88 6.28 -9.26
CA GLY A 77 2.25 6.78 -9.40
C GLY A 77 2.59 7.87 -8.40
N LEU A 78 1.67 8.79 -8.15
CA LEU A 78 1.84 9.83 -7.14
C LEU A 78 1.94 9.25 -5.73
N TRP A 79 1.10 8.27 -5.42
CA TRP A 79 1.18 7.54 -4.16
C TRP A 79 2.53 6.82 -4.02
N LEU A 80 2.96 6.12 -5.05
CA LEU A 80 4.22 5.39 -5.07
C LEU A 80 5.42 6.30 -4.81
N ASN A 81 5.44 7.49 -5.41
CA ASN A 81 6.55 8.42 -5.29
C ASN A 81 6.55 9.21 -3.99
N HIS A 82 5.38 9.52 -3.42
CA HIS A 82 5.27 10.44 -2.30
C HIS A 82 4.89 9.79 -0.98
N LYS A 83 4.15 8.69 -0.98
CA LYS A 83 3.61 8.08 0.24
C LYS A 83 4.16 6.69 0.53
N ALA A 84 4.46 5.91 -0.49
CA ALA A 84 4.86 4.52 -0.32
C ALA A 84 6.12 4.37 0.55
N HIS A 85 7.11 5.24 0.38
CA HIS A 85 8.34 5.20 1.16
C HIS A 85 8.14 5.54 2.64
N ILE A 86 7.08 6.29 2.97
CA ILE A 86 6.73 6.62 4.35
C ILE A 86 6.13 5.38 5.04
N LEU A 87 5.30 4.63 4.32
CA LEU A 87 4.66 3.43 4.83
C LEU A 87 5.62 2.22 4.86
N PHE A 88 6.46 2.10 3.85
CA PHE A 88 7.32 0.93 3.64
C PHE A 88 8.78 1.34 3.51
N GLU A 89 9.41 1.63 4.63
CA GLU A 89 10.84 1.93 4.63
C GLU A 89 11.68 0.71 4.24
N ARG A 90 12.60 0.90 3.31
CA ARG A 90 13.61 -0.08 2.89
C ARG A 90 13.05 -1.40 2.36
N GLN A 91 11.95 -1.32 1.62
CA GLN A 91 11.38 -2.50 0.97
C GLN A 91 11.95 -2.65 -0.45
N PRO A 92 12.74 -3.71 -0.72
CA PRO A 92 13.31 -3.91 -2.06
C PRO A 92 12.24 -4.14 -3.14
N LYS A 93 11.09 -4.69 -2.77
CA LYS A 93 9.95 -4.86 -3.68
C LYS A 93 9.38 -3.54 -4.16
N LEU A 94 9.52 -2.47 -3.37
CA LEU A 94 9.10 -1.14 -3.75
C LEU A 94 9.92 -0.61 -4.94
N GLU A 95 11.22 -0.86 -4.93
CA GLU A 95 12.11 -0.52 -6.04
C GLU A 95 11.77 -1.32 -7.30
N LEU A 96 11.41 -2.59 -7.16
CA LEU A 96 10.93 -3.40 -8.29
C LEU A 96 9.67 -2.82 -8.90
N ILE A 97 8.72 -2.38 -8.07
CA ILE A 97 7.49 -1.72 -8.55
C ILE A 97 7.85 -0.45 -9.33
N LYS A 98 8.75 0.37 -8.84
CA LYS A 98 9.21 1.58 -9.53
C LYS A 98 9.85 1.28 -10.88
N GLN A 99 10.66 0.22 -10.95
CA GLN A 99 11.24 -0.25 -12.20
C GLN A 99 10.19 -0.69 -13.20
N LEU A 100 9.17 -1.42 -12.77
CA LEU A 100 8.07 -1.85 -13.63
C LEU A 100 7.23 -0.66 -14.12
N VAL A 101 6.97 0.32 -13.26
CA VAL A 101 6.29 1.56 -13.65
C VAL A 101 7.10 2.31 -14.71
N SER A 102 8.39 2.45 -14.49
CA SER A 102 9.30 3.10 -15.45
C SER A 102 9.32 2.36 -16.79
N ARG A 103 9.35 1.05 -16.78
CA ARG A 103 9.33 0.23 -17.98
C ARG A 103 8.04 0.42 -18.78
N ILE A 104 6.91 0.43 -18.11
CA ILE A 104 5.61 0.71 -18.75
C ILE A 104 5.64 2.09 -19.42
N ASP A 105 6.06 3.12 -18.70
CA ASP A 105 5.98 4.50 -19.17
C ASP A 105 7.02 4.84 -20.24
N VAL A 106 8.21 4.27 -20.16
CA VAL A 106 9.33 4.59 -21.04
C VAL A 106 9.38 3.68 -22.26
N GLU A 107 9.06 2.41 -22.10
CA GLU A 107 9.20 1.43 -23.17
C GLU A 107 7.87 1.04 -23.83
N LEU A 108 6.84 0.77 -23.06
CA LEU A 108 5.61 0.17 -23.57
C LEU A 108 4.58 1.20 -24.05
N VAL A 109 4.33 2.24 -23.28
CA VAL A 109 3.38 3.29 -23.65
C VAL A 109 3.81 4.02 -24.94
N PRO A 110 5.10 4.35 -25.15
CA PRO A 110 5.53 4.96 -26.39
C PRO A 110 5.34 4.09 -27.64
N VAL A 111 5.34 2.76 -27.49
CA VAL A 111 5.01 1.86 -28.60
C VAL A 111 3.56 2.05 -29.04
N LEU A 112 2.63 2.17 -28.08
CA LEU A 112 1.22 2.44 -28.37
C LEU A 112 1.02 3.82 -28.99
N GLU A 113 1.75 4.81 -28.53
CA GLU A 113 1.67 6.18 -29.06
C GLU A 113 2.11 6.26 -30.53
N ARG A 114 3.13 5.48 -30.90
CA ARG A 114 3.68 5.46 -32.26
C ARG A 114 2.97 4.47 -33.19
N ALA A 115 2.20 3.55 -32.63
CA ALA A 115 1.54 2.53 -33.43
C ALA A 115 0.41 3.13 -34.25
N SER A 116 0.40 2.87 -35.56
CA SER A 116 -0.76 3.14 -36.39
C SER A 116 -1.77 2.01 -36.28
N PHE A 117 -3.05 2.29 -36.52
CA PHE A 117 -4.12 1.28 -36.43
C PHE A 117 -3.89 0.05 -37.33
N GLY A 118 -2.97 0.13 -38.30
CA GLY A 118 -2.56 -1.01 -39.14
C GLY A 118 -1.68 -2.05 -38.42
N ASP A 119 -0.98 -1.63 -37.37
CA ASP A 119 -0.01 -2.46 -36.65
C ASP A 119 -0.64 -3.25 -35.48
N ARG A 120 -1.67 -4.00 -35.78
CA ARG A 120 -2.44 -4.78 -34.79
C ARG A 120 -1.57 -5.71 -33.94
N SER A 121 -0.55 -6.31 -34.56
CA SER A 121 0.38 -7.20 -33.87
C SER A 121 1.20 -6.47 -32.80
N GLN A 122 1.75 -5.30 -33.15
CA GLN A 122 2.52 -4.48 -32.19
C GLN A 122 1.65 -3.95 -31.06
N ILE A 123 0.43 -3.51 -31.40
CA ILE A 123 -0.54 -3.00 -30.43
C ILE A 123 -0.93 -4.08 -29.44
N SER A 124 -1.27 -5.26 -29.94
CA SER A 124 -1.65 -6.41 -29.12
C SER A 124 -0.50 -6.88 -28.23
N ASP A 125 0.71 -6.90 -28.77
CA ASP A 125 1.91 -7.29 -28.01
C ASP A 125 2.23 -6.29 -26.89
N ALA A 126 2.21 -5.00 -27.22
CA ALA A 126 2.45 -3.94 -26.23
C ALA A 126 1.36 -3.90 -25.14
N ALA A 127 0.10 -4.03 -25.53
CA ALA A 127 -1.02 -4.09 -24.59
C ALA A 127 -0.91 -5.31 -23.68
N GLY A 128 -0.56 -6.47 -24.22
CA GLY A 128 -0.33 -7.69 -23.46
C GLY A 128 0.81 -7.55 -22.45
N LYS A 129 1.91 -6.93 -22.85
CA LYS A 129 3.04 -6.66 -21.96
C LYS A 129 2.70 -5.67 -20.86
N ILE A 130 1.93 -4.64 -21.16
CA ILE A 130 1.43 -3.70 -20.13
C ILE A 130 0.58 -4.46 -19.11
N GLU A 131 -0.30 -5.33 -19.57
CA GLU A 131 -1.15 -6.13 -18.69
C GLU A 131 -0.34 -7.07 -17.80
N GLU A 132 0.69 -7.71 -18.34
CA GLU A 132 1.64 -8.54 -17.58
C GLU A 132 2.37 -7.74 -16.51
N GLU A 133 2.89 -6.57 -16.88
CA GLU A 133 3.59 -5.69 -15.94
C GLU A 133 2.66 -5.15 -14.85
N LEU A 134 1.43 -4.80 -15.18
CA LEU A 134 0.42 -4.40 -14.21
C LEU A 134 0.09 -5.53 -13.24
N SER A 135 -0.01 -6.76 -13.73
CA SER A 135 -0.22 -7.94 -12.89
C SER A 135 0.94 -8.17 -11.93
N ALA A 136 2.17 -7.99 -12.40
CA ALA A 136 3.37 -8.08 -11.58
C ALA A 136 3.40 -7.00 -10.49
N ILE A 137 3.02 -5.77 -10.84
CA ILE A 137 2.92 -4.67 -9.87
C ILE A 137 1.86 -4.99 -8.80
N LYS A 138 0.69 -5.48 -9.20
CA LYS A 138 -0.37 -5.89 -8.27
C LYS A 138 0.10 -6.97 -7.31
N PHE A 139 0.82 -7.95 -7.81
CA PHE A 139 1.37 -9.04 -7.00
C PHE A 139 2.37 -8.52 -5.96
N LEU A 140 3.32 -7.68 -6.39
CA LEU A 140 4.32 -7.08 -5.51
C LEU A 140 3.68 -6.15 -4.48
N LEU A 141 2.73 -5.33 -4.89
CA LEU A 141 1.97 -4.44 -4.03
C LEU A 141 1.25 -5.22 -2.94
N ASN A 142 0.53 -6.26 -3.33
CA ASN A 142 -0.18 -7.13 -2.39
C ASN A 142 0.78 -7.78 -1.39
N SER A 143 1.92 -8.27 -1.87
CA SER A 143 2.96 -8.89 -1.05
C SER A 143 3.54 -7.93 -0.01
N ILE A 144 3.80 -6.68 -0.38
CA ILE A 144 4.30 -5.65 0.54
C ILE A 144 3.27 -5.35 1.62
N PHE A 145 2.02 -5.13 1.23
CA PHE A 145 0.96 -4.82 2.18
C PHE A 145 0.66 -5.98 3.13
N GLU A 146 0.58 -7.20 2.63
CA GLU A 146 0.33 -8.39 3.45
C GLU A 146 1.43 -8.59 4.50
N ALA A 147 2.69 -8.51 4.10
CA ALA A 147 3.81 -8.63 5.02
C ALA A 147 3.76 -7.57 6.13
N HIS A 148 3.36 -6.35 5.77
CA HIS A 148 3.27 -5.24 6.72
C HIS A 148 2.07 -5.37 7.65
N ILE A 149 0.93 -5.78 7.12
CA ILE A 149 -0.30 -6.04 7.91
C ILE A 149 -0.05 -7.17 8.92
N GLU A 150 0.60 -8.26 8.52
CA GLU A 150 0.96 -9.37 9.41
C GLU A 150 1.90 -8.93 10.54
N VAL A 151 2.94 -8.18 10.21
CA VAL A 151 3.89 -7.67 11.21
C VAL A 151 3.20 -6.74 12.21
N GLU A 152 2.31 -5.88 11.75
CA GLU A 152 1.60 -4.95 12.61
C GLU A 152 0.54 -5.63 13.48
N SER A 153 -0.21 -6.59 12.95
CA SER A 153 -1.16 -7.38 13.73
C SER A 153 -0.47 -8.29 14.76
N GLY A 154 0.72 -8.80 14.45
CA GLY A 154 1.55 -9.57 15.38
C GLY A 154 2.26 -8.71 16.43
N ARG A 155 2.38 -7.42 16.22
CA ARG A 155 2.99 -6.44 17.13
C ARG A 155 2.01 -5.61 17.94
N ASP A 156 0.71 -5.92 17.90
CA ASP A 156 -0.26 -5.23 18.73
C ASP A 156 0.07 -5.46 20.21
N PRO A 157 0.55 -4.40 20.94
CA PRO A 157 0.98 -4.58 22.32
C PRO A 157 -0.17 -4.96 23.22
N LEU A 158 -1.40 -4.61 22.83
CA LEU A 158 -2.60 -4.95 23.59
C LEU A 158 -2.91 -6.44 23.47
N THR A 159 -2.86 -6.99 22.26
CA THR A 159 -3.07 -8.41 22.01
C THR A 159 -1.94 -9.24 22.59
N GLN A 160 -0.70 -8.79 22.51
CA GLN A 160 0.45 -9.45 23.14
C GLN A 160 0.38 -9.42 24.67
N LEU A 161 -0.06 -8.30 25.25
CA LEU A 161 -0.23 -8.16 26.70
C LEU A 161 -1.37 -9.04 27.21
N LEU A 162 -2.49 -9.08 26.51
CA LEU A 162 -3.62 -9.97 26.81
C LEU A 162 -3.22 -11.44 26.68
N THR A 163 -2.46 -11.78 25.64
CA THR A 163 -2.00 -13.14 25.40
C THR A 163 -0.99 -13.61 26.43
N ARG A 164 -0.10 -12.75 26.91
CA ARG A 164 0.92 -13.10 27.91
C ARG A 164 0.40 -13.12 29.35
N ARG A 165 -0.53 -12.21 29.69
CA ARG A 165 -1.02 -12.06 31.06
C ARG A 165 -2.26 -12.87 31.39
N PHE A 166 -3.15 -13.07 30.43
CA PHE A 166 -4.50 -13.60 30.68
C PHE A 166 -4.77 -14.94 30.02
N MET A 167 -3.88 -15.44 29.18
CA MET A 167 -4.04 -16.78 28.59
C MET A 167 -3.02 -17.75 29.17
N PRO A 168 -3.48 -18.79 29.92
CA PRO A 168 -2.62 -19.90 30.27
C PRO A 168 -2.04 -20.55 29.01
N SER A 169 -0.85 -21.11 29.14
CA SER A 169 -0.13 -21.77 28.04
C SER A 169 -0.95 -22.88 27.35
N VAL A 170 -1.84 -23.51 28.07
CA VAL A 170 -2.77 -24.52 27.54
C VAL A 170 -3.79 -23.93 26.59
N LEU A 171 -4.32 -22.73 26.90
CA LEU A 171 -5.27 -22.04 26.05
C LEU A 171 -4.61 -21.49 24.77
N MET A 172 -3.37 -21.03 24.87
CA MET A 172 -2.57 -20.65 23.71
C MET A 172 -2.33 -21.83 22.77
N ARG A 173 -2.09 -23.01 23.33
CA ARG A 173 -1.92 -24.24 22.59
C ARG A 173 -3.20 -24.66 21.87
N GLU A 174 -4.36 -24.53 22.50
CA GLU A 174 -5.66 -24.79 21.90
C GLU A 174 -6.00 -23.79 20.79
N ILE A 175 -5.71 -22.51 20.98
CA ILE A 175 -5.90 -21.49 19.97
C ILE A 175 -5.00 -21.73 18.75
N GLN A 176 -3.76 -22.14 18.96
CA GLN A 176 -2.86 -22.52 17.88
C GLN A 176 -3.35 -23.79 17.16
N LEU A 177 -3.83 -24.76 17.88
CA LEU A 177 -4.44 -25.97 17.31
C LEU A 177 -5.74 -25.67 16.55
N GLN A 178 -6.58 -24.77 17.06
CA GLN A 178 -7.77 -24.29 16.36
C GLN A 178 -7.45 -23.49 15.12
N LYS A 179 -6.40 -22.69 15.13
CA LYS A 179 -5.91 -21.99 13.92
C LYS A 179 -5.40 -22.98 12.87
N MET A 180 -4.73 -24.03 13.28
CA MET A 180 -4.29 -25.10 12.39
C MET A 180 -5.43 -25.94 11.86
N SER A 181 -6.43 -26.29 12.69
CA SER A 181 -7.61 -27.05 12.27
C SER A 181 -8.67 -26.18 11.59
N GLY A 182 -8.77 -24.90 11.93
CA GLY A 182 -9.63 -23.92 11.27
C GLY A 182 -9.18 -23.58 9.85
N ALA A 183 -7.90 -23.71 9.56
CA ALA A 183 -7.37 -23.60 8.20
C ALA A 183 -7.68 -24.84 7.36
N ALA A 184 -8.02 -25.97 7.99
CA ALA A 184 -8.40 -27.21 7.31
C ALA A 184 -9.92 -27.41 7.24
N GLY A 185 -10.68 -26.58 7.91
CA GLY A 185 -12.14 -26.56 7.86
C GLY A 185 -12.63 -25.34 7.14
#